data_167036fd5d4a036416de4128ca5902d6
#
_entry.id   167036fd5d4a036416de4128ca5902d6
#
_cell.length_a   1.000
_cell.length_b   1.000
_cell.length_c   1.000
_cell.angle_alpha   90.00
_cell.angle_beta   90.00
_cell.angle_gamma   90.00
#
_symmetry.space_group_name_H-M   'P 1'
#
loop_
_entity.id
_entity.type
_entity.pdbx_description
1 polymer ?
#
loop_
_entity_poly.entity_id
_entity_poly.type
_entity_poly.pdbx_seq_one_letter_code
_entity_poly.pdbx_strand_id
1 'polypeptide(L)'
;MKDTKQQFPERLFACWHPVGYSNEIKEKEPFGTFLLDEAIVIWRTSDGRPHAMRDLCIHRGTALSLGWIKDDCLVCPYHAWEYNEKGSCVKIPQAPDTDIPSKAKTPTYHCQEKFGIIWVSLKEPEFDLPDIPEYENTDWKLVNTGPFDWKSDSSRQVENFTDFGHFPWVHPGLLGDPERPEVPDCKVIIKDAVLHYSVVRPEAINSDDFPIFANDDIVKPERRSDYQLHLPYTIVLRLGWGGDKGMVYFFTSQPISHNQCRGFCIIGRNYNLNESETILKDFEQVIFDQ
;
A
#
# COMPACT_ATOMS: atom_id res chain seq x y z
N MET A 1 -26.42 -18.32 17.23
CA MET A 1 -26.25 -17.04 16.54
C MET A 1 -25.55 -17.35 15.23
N LYS A 2 -26.15 -17.07 14.07
CA LYS A 2 -25.43 -17.19 12.78
C LYS A 2 -24.41 -16.05 12.77
N ASP A 3 -23.14 -16.39 12.81
CA ASP A 3 -22.06 -15.46 12.48
C ASP A 3 -22.27 -15.06 11.01
N THR A 4 -22.97 -13.97 10.78
CA THR A 4 -22.95 -13.29 9.49
C THR A 4 -21.57 -12.65 9.39
N LYS A 5 -20.57 -13.39 8.86
CA LYS A 5 -19.33 -12.78 8.43
C LYS A 5 -19.72 -11.59 7.56
N GLN A 6 -19.34 -10.41 7.98
CA GLN A 6 -19.50 -9.20 7.18
C GLN A 6 -18.71 -9.43 5.89
N GLN A 7 -19.38 -9.39 4.74
CA GLN A 7 -18.71 -9.60 3.46
C GLN A 7 -18.21 -8.26 2.93
N PHE A 8 -17.02 -8.24 2.38
CA PHE A 8 -16.51 -7.09 1.67
C PHE A 8 -17.38 -6.78 0.44
N PRO A 9 -17.59 -5.50 0.09
CA PRO A 9 -18.23 -5.12 -1.16
C PRO A 9 -17.54 -5.79 -2.36
N GLU A 10 -18.32 -6.37 -3.27
CA GLU A 10 -17.78 -7.17 -4.37
C GLU A 10 -16.81 -6.39 -5.27
N ARG A 11 -17.03 -5.08 -5.44
CA ARG A 11 -16.15 -4.21 -6.25
C ARG A 11 -14.73 -4.10 -5.70
N LEU A 12 -14.51 -4.29 -4.40
CA LEU A 12 -13.16 -4.28 -3.83
C LEU A 12 -12.27 -5.39 -4.39
N PHE A 13 -12.87 -6.52 -4.77
CA PHE A 13 -12.12 -7.63 -5.38
C PHE A 13 -11.56 -7.31 -6.77
N ALA A 14 -12.11 -6.30 -7.44
CA ALA A 14 -11.68 -5.79 -8.74
C ALA A 14 -10.87 -4.49 -8.63
N CYS A 15 -10.27 -4.24 -7.49
CA CYS A 15 -9.38 -3.12 -7.26
C CYS A 15 -7.96 -3.61 -6.98
N TRP A 16 -6.98 -2.77 -7.27
CA TRP A 16 -5.61 -2.98 -6.84
C TRP A 16 -5.44 -2.67 -5.36
N HIS A 17 -4.80 -3.59 -4.63
CA HIS A 17 -4.44 -3.41 -3.23
C HIS A 17 -2.95 -3.69 -3.05
N PRO A 18 -2.25 -2.92 -2.21
CA PRO A 18 -0.89 -3.26 -1.82
C PRO A 18 -0.91 -4.53 -0.97
N VAL A 19 0.11 -5.37 -1.07
CA VAL A 19 0.20 -6.62 -0.28
C VAL A 19 1.57 -6.85 0.35
N GLY A 20 2.55 -6.02 0.02
CA GLY A 20 3.89 -6.07 0.60
C GLY A 20 4.82 -5.10 -0.12
N TYR A 21 5.92 -4.73 0.50
CA TYR A 21 7.02 -4.07 -0.21
C TYR A 21 7.78 -5.08 -1.06
N SER A 22 8.35 -4.63 -2.17
CA SER A 22 9.12 -5.46 -3.10
C SER A 22 10.27 -6.20 -2.42
N ASN A 23 10.90 -5.58 -1.43
CA ASN A 23 12.02 -6.17 -0.69
C ASN A 23 11.60 -7.22 0.35
N GLU A 24 10.31 -7.30 0.70
CA GLU A 24 9.77 -8.36 1.56
C GLU A 24 9.59 -9.67 0.78
N ILE A 25 9.36 -9.58 -0.55
CA ILE A 25 9.13 -10.74 -1.42
C ILE A 25 10.45 -11.16 -2.06
N LYS A 26 11.14 -12.09 -1.40
CA LYS A 26 12.46 -12.59 -1.82
C LYS A 26 12.33 -13.55 -3.00
N GLU A 27 13.39 -13.65 -3.81
CA GLU A 27 13.40 -14.46 -5.04
C GLU A 27 13.16 -15.97 -4.83
N LYS A 28 13.48 -16.51 -3.65
CA LYS A 28 13.45 -17.97 -3.40
C LYS A 28 12.52 -18.39 -2.28
N GLU A 29 11.78 -17.44 -1.72
CA GLU A 29 10.86 -17.68 -0.59
C GLU A 29 9.45 -17.24 -0.97
N PRO A 30 8.43 -18.10 -0.85
CA PRO A 30 7.05 -17.68 -1.00
C PRO A 30 6.66 -16.75 0.16
N PHE A 31 5.87 -15.74 -0.13
CA PHE A 31 5.35 -14.79 0.85
C PHE A 31 3.84 -14.96 1.00
N GLY A 32 3.38 -15.37 2.18
CA GLY A 32 1.97 -15.54 2.49
C GLY A 32 1.38 -14.31 3.18
N THR A 33 0.20 -13.87 2.75
CA THR A 33 -0.56 -12.79 3.38
C THR A 33 -2.06 -12.98 3.17
N PHE A 34 -2.87 -12.04 3.66
CA PHE A 34 -4.32 -12.03 3.45
C PHE A 34 -4.74 -10.76 2.71
N LEU A 35 -5.70 -10.88 1.83
CA LEU A 35 -6.33 -9.77 1.15
C LEU A 35 -7.85 -10.00 1.11
N LEU A 36 -8.63 -9.11 1.73
CA LEU A 36 -10.10 -9.22 1.79
C LEU A 36 -10.57 -10.59 2.34
N ASP A 37 -9.97 -11.04 3.44
CA ASP A 37 -10.16 -12.37 4.05
C ASP A 37 -9.70 -13.57 3.17
N GLU A 38 -9.16 -13.34 1.98
CA GLU A 38 -8.59 -14.39 1.12
C GLU A 38 -7.11 -14.59 1.46
N ALA A 39 -6.72 -15.83 1.77
CA ALA A 39 -5.32 -16.20 1.92
C ALA A 39 -4.65 -16.24 0.55
N ILE A 40 -3.59 -15.47 0.37
CA ILE A 40 -2.84 -15.37 -0.89
C ILE A 40 -1.35 -15.64 -0.65
N VAL A 41 -0.71 -16.22 -1.65
CA VAL A 41 0.75 -16.40 -1.70
C VAL A 41 1.31 -15.62 -2.88
N ILE A 42 2.41 -14.90 -2.63
CA ILE A 42 3.16 -14.17 -3.64
C ILE A 42 4.55 -14.80 -3.74
N TRP A 43 5.07 -14.92 -4.96
CA TRP A 43 6.43 -15.37 -5.22
C TRP A 43 6.98 -14.72 -6.49
N ARG A 44 8.30 -14.80 -6.69
CA ARG A 44 8.94 -14.33 -7.92
C ARG A 44 9.44 -15.48 -8.76
N THR A 45 9.26 -15.36 -10.06
CA THR A 45 9.96 -16.19 -11.05
C THR A 45 11.39 -15.69 -11.27
N SER A 46 12.24 -16.49 -11.94
CA SER A 46 13.65 -16.19 -12.19
C SER A 46 13.91 -14.91 -12.99
N ASP A 47 12.90 -14.43 -13.72
CA ASP A 47 12.92 -13.12 -14.40
C ASP A 47 12.54 -11.94 -13.49
N GLY A 48 12.36 -12.19 -12.19
CA GLY A 48 12.04 -11.20 -11.17
C GLY A 48 10.57 -10.80 -11.09
N ARG A 49 9.69 -11.28 -11.98
CA ARG A 49 8.26 -10.93 -11.97
C ARG A 49 7.53 -11.52 -10.78
N PRO A 50 6.71 -10.72 -10.07
CA PRO A 50 5.86 -11.23 -9.00
C PRO A 50 4.62 -11.90 -9.57
N HIS A 51 4.19 -12.97 -8.90
CA HIS A 51 2.95 -13.69 -9.17
C HIS A 51 2.17 -13.86 -7.89
N ALA A 52 0.84 -13.95 -7.99
CA ALA A 52 -0.05 -14.18 -6.87
C ALA A 52 -1.07 -15.28 -7.17
N MET A 53 -1.32 -16.13 -6.18
CA MET A 53 -2.39 -17.14 -6.26
C MET A 53 -3.02 -17.37 -4.88
N ARG A 54 -4.13 -18.09 -4.84
CA ARG A 54 -4.70 -18.57 -3.58
C ARG A 54 -3.66 -19.40 -2.82
N ASP A 55 -3.48 -19.11 -1.54
CA ASP A 55 -2.56 -19.84 -0.68
C ASP A 55 -3.14 -21.18 -0.23
N LEU A 56 -3.44 -22.03 -1.21
CA LEU A 56 -4.07 -23.32 -0.97
C LEU A 56 -3.63 -24.36 -2.00
N CYS A 57 -2.98 -25.43 -1.54
CA CYS A 57 -2.74 -26.62 -2.35
C CYS A 57 -4.06 -27.38 -2.56
N ILE A 58 -4.47 -27.60 -3.83
CA ILE A 58 -5.74 -28.27 -4.18
C ILE A 58 -5.80 -29.72 -3.75
N HIS A 59 -4.65 -30.36 -3.39
CA HIS A 59 -4.61 -31.75 -2.97
C HIS A 59 -5.24 -31.95 -1.58
N ARG A 60 -4.71 -31.26 -0.55
CA ARG A 60 -5.12 -31.42 0.85
C ARG A 60 -5.23 -30.10 1.64
N GLY A 61 -5.31 -28.96 0.95
CA GLY A 61 -5.55 -27.67 1.60
C GLY A 61 -4.36 -27.06 2.33
N THR A 62 -3.14 -27.59 2.16
CA THR A 62 -1.94 -27.03 2.78
C THR A 62 -1.63 -25.67 2.17
N ALA A 63 -1.25 -24.69 3.00
CA ALA A 63 -0.79 -23.39 2.55
C ALA A 63 0.49 -23.55 1.69
N LEU A 64 0.45 -22.97 0.48
CA LEU A 64 1.57 -23.00 -0.47
C LEU A 64 2.71 -22.07 -0.04
N SER A 65 2.38 -21.03 0.72
CA SER A 65 3.36 -20.09 1.31
C SER A 65 4.33 -20.76 2.30
N LEU A 66 4.01 -21.93 2.81
CA LEU A 66 4.89 -22.72 3.66
C LEU A 66 5.88 -23.60 2.85
N GLY A 67 5.77 -23.57 1.52
CA GLY A 67 6.59 -24.36 0.61
C GLY A 67 7.87 -23.65 0.18
N TRP A 68 8.30 -23.92 -1.04
CA TRP A 68 9.51 -23.33 -1.63
C TRP A 68 9.33 -23.11 -3.14
N ILE A 69 10.25 -22.37 -3.74
CA ILE A 69 10.27 -22.11 -5.19
C ILE A 69 11.32 -23.01 -5.83
N LYS A 70 10.95 -23.66 -6.94
CA LYS A 70 11.83 -24.48 -7.74
C LYS A 70 11.45 -24.38 -9.21
N ASP A 71 12.41 -24.07 -10.07
CA ASP A 71 12.24 -24.00 -11.52
C ASP A 71 11.00 -23.13 -11.89
N ASP A 72 10.89 -21.93 -11.28
CA ASP A 72 9.78 -20.98 -11.40
C ASP A 72 8.41 -21.49 -10.92
N CYS A 73 8.37 -22.68 -10.33
CA CYS A 73 7.16 -23.27 -9.76
C CYS A 73 7.14 -23.14 -8.24
N LEU A 74 5.94 -22.94 -7.71
CA LEU A 74 5.68 -22.99 -6.27
C LEU A 74 5.41 -24.44 -5.86
N VAL A 75 6.18 -24.94 -4.89
CA VAL A 75 6.15 -26.35 -4.47
C VAL A 75 5.47 -26.48 -3.12
N CYS A 76 4.42 -27.29 -3.05
CA CYS A 76 3.69 -27.58 -1.82
C CYS A 76 4.56 -28.35 -0.81
N PRO A 77 4.65 -27.91 0.46
CA PRO A 77 5.54 -28.56 1.44
C PRO A 77 5.05 -29.93 1.90
N TYR A 78 3.80 -30.32 1.60
CA TYR A 78 3.23 -31.56 2.11
C TYR A 78 3.54 -32.76 1.21
N HIS A 79 3.29 -32.65 -0.11
CA HIS A 79 3.54 -33.75 -1.05
C HIS A 79 4.34 -33.33 -2.29
N ALA A 80 4.97 -32.15 -2.24
CA ALA A 80 5.80 -31.61 -3.31
C ALA A 80 5.07 -31.47 -4.67
N TRP A 81 3.77 -31.22 -4.68
CA TRP A 81 3.07 -30.85 -5.91
C TRP A 81 3.57 -29.49 -6.38
N GLU A 82 3.89 -29.36 -7.66
CA GLU A 82 4.47 -28.16 -8.25
C GLU A 82 3.40 -27.39 -9.05
N TYR A 83 3.31 -26.07 -8.83
CA TYR A 83 2.35 -25.16 -9.48
C TYR A 83 3.10 -24.09 -10.24
N ASN A 84 2.76 -23.90 -11.52
CA ASN A 84 3.33 -22.81 -12.32
C ASN A 84 2.61 -21.46 -12.07
N GLU A 85 3.08 -20.41 -12.74
CA GLU A 85 2.55 -19.03 -12.63
C GLU A 85 1.07 -18.91 -13.04
N LYS A 86 0.54 -19.88 -13.80
CA LYS A 86 -0.89 -19.95 -14.17
C LYS A 86 -1.73 -20.72 -13.14
N GLY A 87 -1.12 -21.12 -12.02
CA GLY A 87 -1.76 -21.91 -10.98
C GLY A 87 -2.01 -23.38 -11.36
N SER A 88 -1.56 -23.82 -12.51
CA SER A 88 -1.71 -25.22 -12.95
C SER A 88 -0.74 -26.12 -12.20
N CYS A 89 -1.24 -27.24 -11.67
CA CYS A 89 -0.37 -28.29 -11.17
C CYS A 89 0.37 -28.94 -12.37
N VAL A 90 1.70 -28.83 -12.36
CA VAL A 90 2.55 -29.33 -13.47
C VAL A 90 3.32 -30.56 -13.11
N LYS A 91 3.36 -30.94 -11.80
CA LYS A 91 4.05 -32.15 -11.34
C LYS A 91 3.43 -32.72 -10.08
N ILE A 92 3.27 -34.02 -10.08
CA ILE A 92 2.85 -34.86 -8.95
C ILE A 92 3.90 -35.94 -8.77
N PRO A 93 4.87 -35.77 -7.83
CA PRO A 93 5.99 -36.69 -7.69
C PRO A 93 5.58 -38.13 -7.40
N GLN A 94 4.44 -38.36 -6.76
CA GLN A 94 3.91 -39.68 -6.42
C GLN A 94 3.29 -40.42 -7.61
N ALA A 95 3.04 -39.71 -8.72
CA ALA A 95 2.41 -40.28 -9.91
C ALA A 95 3.08 -39.69 -11.19
N PRO A 96 4.38 -39.93 -11.43
CA PRO A 96 5.16 -39.25 -12.46
C PRO A 96 4.67 -39.51 -13.87
N ASP A 97 4.08 -40.70 -14.11
CA ASP A 97 3.63 -41.15 -15.43
C ASP A 97 2.12 -40.94 -15.65
N THR A 98 1.47 -40.20 -14.74
CA THR A 98 0.02 -39.94 -14.83
C THR A 98 -0.25 -38.57 -15.42
N ASP A 99 -1.16 -38.50 -16.40
CA ASP A 99 -1.64 -37.24 -16.95
C ASP A 99 -2.33 -36.41 -15.87
N ILE A 100 -1.84 -35.19 -15.66
CA ILE A 100 -2.40 -34.24 -14.68
C ILE A 100 -3.63 -33.57 -15.33
N PRO A 101 -4.85 -33.73 -14.74
CA PRO A 101 -6.05 -33.12 -15.29
C PRO A 101 -5.93 -31.60 -15.37
N SER A 102 -6.41 -30.97 -16.44
CA SER A 102 -6.40 -29.52 -16.64
C SER A 102 -7.14 -28.73 -15.53
N LYS A 103 -8.10 -29.38 -14.84
CA LYS A 103 -8.79 -28.84 -13.66
C LYS A 103 -7.93 -28.83 -12.39
N ALA A 104 -6.77 -29.50 -12.39
CA ALA A 104 -5.83 -29.48 -11.27
C ALA A 104 -5.12 -28.13 -11.22
N LYS A 105 -5.84 -27.11 -10.77
CA LYS A 105 -5.43 -25.71 -10.82
C LYS A 105 -5.91 -24.97 -9.57
N THR A 106 -5.04 -24.15 -8.98
CA THR A 106 -5.42 -23.17 -7.96
C THR A 106 -5.71 -21.80 -8.60
N PRO A 107 -6.63 -20.98 -8.06
CA PRO A 107 -6.91 -19.65 -8.58
C PRO A 107 -5.66 -18.76 -8.55
N THR A 108 -5.44 -18.02 -9.62
CA THR A 108 -4.40 -16.98 -9.72
C THR A 108 -5.02 -15.60 -9.71
N TYR A 109 -4.25 -14.60 -9.31
CA TYR A 109 -4.68 -13.22 -9.17
C TYR A 109 -3.81 -12.29 -10.03
N HIS A 110 -4.35 -11.14 -10.41
CA HIS A 110 -3.57 -10.09 -11.07
C HIS A 110 -2.52 -9.58 -10.09
N CYS A 111 -1.28 -9.51 -10.53
CA CYS A 111 -0.15 -9.12 -9.70
C CYS A 111 0.80 -8.26 -10.51
N GLN A 112 1.24 -7.14 -9.94
CA GLN A 112 2.27 -6.28 -10.53
C GLN A 112 3.08 -5.58 -9.45
N GLU A 113 4.25 -5.09 -9.84
CA GLU A 113 5.11 -4.28 -9.01
C GLU A 113 5.13 -2.85 -9.53
N LYS A 114 4.87 -1.87 -8.65
CA LYS A 114 4.98 -0.44 -8.95
C LYS A 114 5.32 0.32 -7.66
N PHE A 115 6.20 1.30 -7.75
CA PHE A 115 6.63 2.14 -6.62
C PHE A 115 7.30 1.37 -5.46
N GLY A 116 7.96 0.25 -5.75
CA GLY A 116 8.54 -0.61 -4.73
C GLY A 116 7.51 -1.36 -3.87
N ILE A 117 6.26 -1.42 -4.34
CA ILE A 117 5.14 -2.11 -3.70
C ILE A 117 4.61 -3.19 -4.66
N ILE A 118 4.26 -4.34 -4.12
CA ILE A 118 3.54 -5.40 -4.84
C ILE A 118 2.05 -5.18 -4.68
N TRP A 119 1.35 -5.18 -5.82
CA TRP A 119 -0.08 -4.94 -5.91
C TRP A 119 -0.80 -6.17 -6.43
N VAL A 120 -1.93 -6.49 -5.81
CA VAL A 120 -2.77 -7.63 -6.20
C VAL A 120 -4.21 -7.17 -6.37
N SER A 121 -4.87 -7.69 -7.43
CA SER A 121 -6.32 -7.63 -7.59
C SER A 121 -6.88 -9.05 -7.73
N LEU A 122 -7.89 -9.37 -6.93
CA LEU A 122 -8.47 -10.73 -6.88
C LEU A 122 -9.39 -11.05 -8.08
N LYS A 123 -9.81 -10.01 -8.82
CA LYS A 123 -10.55 -10.08 -10.08
C LYS A 123 -9.90 -9.19 -11.13
N GLU A 124 -10.42 -9.14 -12.34
CA GLU A 124 -10.00 -8.18 -13.36
C GLU A 124 -10.12 -6.76 -12.81
N PRO A 125 -9.02 -5.97 -12.75
CA PRO A 125 -9.04 -4.65 -12.14
C PRO A 125 -9.86 -3.65 -12.97
N GLU A 126 -10.77 -2.91 -12.31
CA GLU A 126 -11.59 -1.87 -12.94
C GLU A 126 -10.82 -0.57 -13.19
N PHE A 127 -9.73 -0.32 -12.48
CA PHE A 127 -8.94 0.90 -12.53
C PHE A 127 -7.45 0.59 -12.59
N ASP A 128 -6.69 1.48 -13.23
CA ASP A 128 -5.24 1.46 -13.18
C ASP A 128 -4.71 1.89 -11.81
N LEU A 129 -3.46 1.53 -11.51
CA LEU A 129 -2.76 2.08 -10.36
C LEU A 129 -2.55 3.59 -10.52
N PRO A 130 -2.65 4.37 -9.42
CA PRO A 130 -2.36 5.79 -9.46
C PRO A 130 -0.95 6.06 -9.98
N ASP A 131 -0.78 7.26 -10.52
CA ASP A 131 0.52 7.74 -10.95
C ASP A 131 1.11 8.72 -9.93
N ILE A 132 2.41 8.57 -9.68
CA ILE A 132 3.21 9.44 -8.81
C ILE A 132 4.38 9.96 -9.65
N PRO A 133 4.19 11.05 -10.41
CA PRO A 133 5.25 11.58 -11.27
C PRO A 133 6.55 11.90 -10.51
N GLU A 134 6.44 12.22 -9.23
CA GLU A 134 7.56 12.48 -8.35
C GLU A 134 8.46 11.25 -8.14
N TYR A 135 7.94 10.04 -8.32
CA TYR A 135 8.68 8.80 -8.06
C TYR A 135 9.84 8.58 -9.06
N GLU A 136 9.64 8.96 -10.30
CA GLU A 136 10.65 8.83 -11.36
C GLU A 136 11.45 10.13 -11.57
N ASN A 137 11.11 11.20 -10.86
CA ASN A 137 11.74 12.51 -11.01
C ASN A 137 12.97 12.62 -10.09
N THR A 138 14.16 12.78 -10.68
CA THR A 138 15.43 12.92 -9.96
C THR A 138 15.54 14.18 -9.10
N ASP A 139 14.66 15.15 -9.31
CA ASP A 139 14.57 16.36 -8.47
C ASP A 139 13.81 16.10 -7.15
N TRP A 140 13.33 14.89 -6.95
CA TRP A 140 12.66 14.44 -5.75
C TRP A 140 13.45 13.33 -5.06
N LYS A 141 13.39 13.30 -3.74
CA LYS A 141 13.89 12.21 -2.91
C LYS A 141 12.69 11.57 -2.21
N LEU A 142 12.40 10.32 -2.56
CA LEU A 142 11.28 9.55 -1.99
C LEU A 142 11.83 8.37 -1.20
N VAL A 143 11.16 8.04 -0.10
CA VAL A 143 11.46 6.88 0.73
C VAL A 143 10.18 6.13 1.08
N ASN A 144 10.28 4.82 1.12
CA ASN A 144 9.21 3.96 1.63
C ASN A 144 9.32 3.90 3.15
N THR A 145 8.20 4.03 3.84
CA THR A 145 8.07 3.98 5.29
C THR A 145 7.00 2.98 5.71
N GLY A 146 7.07 2.50 6.94
CA GLY A 146 6.22 1.40 7.41
C GLY A 146 6.81 0.03 7.09
N PRO A 147 6.00 -1.04 6.86
CA PRO A 147 4.54 -1.00 6.91
C PRO A 147 3.99 -0.79 8.33
N PHE A 148 2.78 -0.25 8.40
CA PHE A 148 2.07 0.02 9.66
C PHE A 148 0.87 -0.91 9.80
N ASP A 149 0.81 -1.71 10.86
CA ASP A 149 -0.29 -2.63 11.12
C ASP A 149 -1.31 -2.03 12.10
N TRP A 150 -2.59 -1.97 11.69
CA TRP A 150 -3.67 -1.45 12.52
C TRP A 150 -4.81 -2.45 12.69
N LYS A 151 -5.39 -2.43 13.89
CA LYS A 151 -6.63 -3.15 14.22
C LYS A 151 -7.84 -2.29 13.83
N SER A 152 -7.96 -2.01 12.53
CA SER A 152 -8.96 -1.15 11.96
C SER A 152 -9.28 -1.59 10.53
N ASP A 153 -10.44 -1.19 10.01
CA ASP A 153 -10.77 -1.32 8.59
C ASP A 153 -10.00 -0.30 7.76
N SER A 154 -9.61 -0.66 6.53
CA SER A 154 -8.87 0.24 5.62
C SER A 154 -9.63 1.53 5.29
N SER A 155 -10.96 1.52 5.28
CA SER A 155 -11.76 2.74 5.06
C SER A 155 -11.57 3.76 6.19
N ARG A 156 -11.39 3.29 7.44
CA ARG A 156 -11.12 4.16 8.58
C ARG A 156 -9.77 4.86 8.47
N GLN A 157 -8.78 4.22 7.85
CA GLN A 157 -7.50 4.86 7.56
C GLN A 157 -7.65 6.00 6.56
N VAL A 158 -8.45 5.80 5.51
CA VAL A 158 -8.76 6.86 4.53
C VAL A 158 -9.51 8.01 5.19
N GLU A 159 -10.53 7.72 6.02
CA GLU A 159 -11.26 8.73 6.78
C GLU A 159 -10.32 9.52 7.71
N ASN A 160 -9.46 8.84 8.46
CA ASN A 160 -8.48 9.49 9.35
C ASN A 160 -7.52 10.40 8.56
N PHE A 161 -6.96 9.91 7.45
CA PHE A 161 -5.99 10.67 6.65
C PHE A 161 -6.59 11.92 5.98
N THR A 162 -7.91 11.98 5.84
CA THR A 162 -8.63 13.07 5.20
C THR A 162 -9.43 13.95 6.18
N ASP A 163 -9.40 13.60 7.47
CA ASP A 163 -10.03 14.40 8.52
C ASP A 163 -9.09 15.50 9.02
N PHE A 164 -9.48 16.75 8.87
CA PHE A 164 -8.74 17.90 9.39
C PHE A 164 -9.10 18.26 10.85
N GLY A 165 -10.25 17.77 11.32
CA GLY A 165 -10.80 18.15 12.62
C GLY A 165 -9.99 17.61 13.80
N HIS A 166 -9.33 16.47 13.64
CA HIS A 166 -8.50 15.89 14.70
C HIS A 166 -7.09 16.51 14.79
N PHE A 167 -6.59 17.14 13.73
CA PHE A 167 -5.22 17.63 13.66
C PHE A 167 -4.80 18.55 14.82
N PRO A 168 -5.60 19.54 15.24
CA PRO A 168 -5.25 20.39 16.37
C PRO A 168 -5.16 19.67 17.71
N TRP A 169 -5.84 18.53 17.83
CA TRP A 169 -6.00 17.83 19.11
C TRP A 169 -5.09 16.59 19.24
N VAL A 170 -4.86 15.89 18.16
CA VAL A 170 -4.03 14.69 18.12
C VAL A 170 -2.59 15.04 17.72
N HIS A 171 -2.42 15.99 16.80
CA HIS A 171 -1.12 16.39 16.25
C HIS A 171 -0.81 17.88 16.47
N PRO A 172 -0.92 18.41 17.74
CA PRO A 172 -0.68 19.82 18.00
C PRO A 172 0.74 20.23 17.68
N GLY A 173 0.90 21.36 17.00
CA GLY A 173 2.24 21.88 16.62
C GLY A 173 2.89 21.15 15.44
N LEU A 174 2.26 20.10 14.91
CA LEU A 174 2.74 19.32 13.77
C LEU A 174 1.78 19.45 12.57
N LEU A 175 0.52 19.05 12.74
CA LEU A 175 -0.49 19.13 11.67
C LEU A 175 -1.56 20.17 11.93
N GLY A 176 -1.75 20.59 13.18
CA GLY A 176 -2.76 21.54 13.57
C GLY A 176 -2.37 22.38 14.79
N ASP A 177 -3.15 23.45 15.01
CA ASP A 177 -2.99 24.41 16.10
C ASP A 177 -4.30 24.48 16.90
N PRO A 178 -4.28 24.11 18.19
CA PRO A 178 -5.49 24.20 19.05
C PRO A 178 -6.09 25.60 19.17
N GLU A 179 -5.30 26.64 18.91
CA GLU A 179 -5.75 28.03 18.91
C GLU A 179 -6.50 28.40 17.61
N ARG A 180 -6.39 27.57 16.57
CA ARG A 180 -6.99 27.74 15.24
C ARG A 180 -7.58 26.42 14.74
N PRO A 181 -8.63 25.87 15.42
CA PRO A 181 -9.14 24.54 15.16
C PRO A 181 -10.11 24.44 13.97
N GLU A 182 -10.40 25.54 13.30
CA GLU A 182 -11.41 25.60 12.25
C GLU A 182 -11.04 24.69 11.09
N VAL A 183 -12.03 23.90 10.66
CA VAL A 183 -11.90 23.07 9.45
C VAL A 183 -12.22 23.93 8.23
N PRO A 184 -11.30 24.05 7.28
CA PRO A 184 -11.53 24.89 6.11
C PRO A 184 -12.58 24.28 5.18
N ASP A 185 -13.40 25.13 4.55
CA ASP A 185 -14.25 24.71 3.47
C ASP A 185 -13.42 24.21 2.28
N CYS A 186 -13.81 23.06 1.72
CA CYS A 186 -13.19 22.54 0.52
C CYS A 186 -14.22 22.07 -0.51
N LYS A 187 -13.92 22.30 -1.78
CA LYS A 187 -14.72 21.80 -2.89
C LYS A 187 -14.14 20.49 -3.42
N VAL A 188 -14.90 19.41 -3.24
CA VAL A 188 -14.54 18.11 -3.79
C VAL A 188 -14.98 18.04 -5.26
N ILE A 189 -14.06 17.61 -6.12
CA ILE A 189 -14.29 17.37 -7.56
C ILE A 189 -13.99 15.90 -7.83
N ILE A 190 -14.88 15.23 -8.56
CA ILE A 190 -14.64 13.87 -9.05
C ILE A 190 -14.27 13.97 -10.53
N LYS A 191 -13.09 13.49 -10.87
CA LYS A 191 -12.60 13.40 -12.23
C LYS A 191 -11.89 12.06 -12.43
N ASP A 192 -12.23 11.33 -13.50
CA ASP A 192 -11.60 10.04 -13.87
C ASP A 192 -11.60 9.03 -12.69
N ALA A 193 -12.71 8.94 -11.96
CA ALA A 193 -12.91 8.13 -10.76
C ALA A 193 -11.97 8.48 -9.57
N VAL A 194 -11.32 9.63 -9.59
CA VAL A 194 -10.49 10.16 -8.51
C VAL A 194 -11.18 11.36 -7.87
N LEU A 195 -11.19 11.42 -6.53
CA LEU A 195 -11.63 12.59 -5.80
C LEU A 195 -10.46 13.57 -5.64
N HIS A 196 -10.68 14.81 -6.00
CA HIS A 196 -9.70 15.90 -5.87
C HIS A 196 -10.26 17.00 -4.99
N TYR A 197 -9.46 17.47 -4.07
CA TYR A 197 -9.73 18.71 -3.34
C TYR A 197 -8.44 19.35 -2.86
N SER A 198 -8.50 20.66 -2.62
CA SER A 198 -7.39 21.45 -2.12
C SER A 198 -7.85 22.30 -0.96
N VAL A 199 -6.99 22.42 0.04
CA VAL A 199 -7.19 23.32 1.18
C VAL A 199 -5.95 24.16 1.41
N VAL A 200 -6.16 25.40 1.86
CA VAL A 200 -5.09 26.28 2.36
C VAL A 200 -5.37 26.52 3.84
N ARG A 201 -4.37 26.29 4.67
CA ARG A 201 -4.47 26.45 6.13
C ARG A 201 -3.26 27.20 6.68
N PRO A 202 -3.44 27.90 7.81
CA PRO A 202 -2.32 28.38 8.57
C PRO A 202 -1.36 27.22 8.89
N GLU A 203 -0.05 27.46 8.77
CA GLU A 203 0.96 26.48 9.13
C GLU A 203 1.05 26.33 10.65
N ALA A 204 1.09 25.08 11.12
CA ALA A 204 1.25 24.75 12.53
C ALA A 204 2.68 24.35 12.88
N ILE A 205 3.46 23.93 11.87
CA ILE A 205 4.83 23.46 12.07
C ILE A 205 5.73 24.65 12.37
N ASN A 206 6.48 24.56 13.48
CA ASN A 206 7.65 25.36 13.70
C ASN A 206 8.85 24.66 13.03
N SER A 207 9.45 25.29 12.03
CA SER A 207 10.57 24.73 11.27
C SER A 207 11.79 24.38 12.13
N ASP A 208 11.96 25.04 13.27
CA ASP A 208 13.07 24.79 14.19
C ASP A 208 12.94 23.48 14.97
N ASP A 209 11.71 22.96 15.09
CA ASP A 209 11.42 21.72 15.84
C ASP A 209 11.65 20.45 15.00
N PHE A 210 11.73 20.58 13.67
CA PHE A 210 11.83 19.42 12.78
C PHE A 210 12.99 19.56 11.79
N PRO A 211 14.01 18.68 11.86
CA PRO A 211 15.19 18.70 10.97
C PRO A 211 14.84 18.65 9.47
N ILE A 212 13.70 18.06 9.11
CA ILE A 212 13.22 18.00 7.71
C ILE A 212 13.07 19.39 7.08
N PHE A 213 12.82 20.43 7.88
CA PHE A 213 12.65 21.81 7.44
C PHE A 213 13.85 22.71 7.75
N ALA A 214 14.89 22.16 8.41
CA ALA A 214 16.06 22.93 8.83
C ALA A 214 16.83 23.50 7.63
N ASN A 215 17.43 24.65 7.84
CA ASN A 215 18.34 25.33 6.91
C ASN A 215 17.72 25.91 5.62
N ASP A 216 16.38 25.88 5.50
CA ASP A 216 15.68 26.47 4.35
C ASP A 216 14.47 27.29 4.83
N ASP A 217 14.31 28.49 4.28
CA ASP A 217 13.11 29.31 4.51
C ASP A 217 11.92 28.78 3.67
N ILE A 218 11.60 27.49 3.88
CA ILE A 218 10.59 26.76 3.12
C ILE A 218 9.21 26.94 3.74
N VAL A 219 9.12 26.77 5.05
CA VAL A 219 7.86 26.88 5.79
C VAL A 219 7.38 28.33 5.78
N LYS A 220 6.19 28.56 5.28
CA LYS A 220 5.53 29.85 5.20
C LYS A 220 4.32 29.87 6.13
N PRO A 221 3.72 31.05 6.42
CA PRO A 221 2.55 31.14 7.30
C PRO A 221 1.35 30.34 6.86
N GLU A 222 1.28 29.94 5.58
CA GLU A 222 0.18 29.15 5.03
C GLU A 222 0.72 27.95 4.26
N ARG A 223 0.04 26.81 4.43
CA ARG A 223 0.31 25.56 3.69
C ARG A 223 -0.88 25.23 2.81
N ARG A 224 -0.58 24.96 1.53
CA ARG A 224 -1.52 24.34 0.59
C ARG A 224 -1.37 22.82 0.66
N SER A 225 -2.50 22.14 0.74
CA SER A 225 -2.59 20.68 0.72
C SER A 225 -3.51 20.26 -0.42
N ASP A 226 -2.96 19.56 -1.42
CA ASP A 226 -3.70 19.04 -2.57
C ASP A 226 -3.87 17.53 -2.42
N TYR A 227 -5.12 17.08 -2.32
CA TYR A 227 -5.49 15.68 -2.12
C TYR A 227 -6.04 15.05 -3.39
N GLN A 228 -5.60 13.82 -3.66
CA GLN A 228 -6.17 12.91 -4.64
C GLN A 228 -6.49 11.59 -3.93
N LEU A 229 -7.77 11.20 -3.93
CA LEU A 229 -8.20 9.92 -3.39
C LEU A 229 -8.54 8.98 -4.54
N HIS A 230 -7.75 7.93 -4.68
CA HIS A 230 -7.93 6.86 -5.65
C HIS A 230 -8.59 5.65 -4.99
N LEU A 231 -9.60 5.12 -5.64
CA LEU A 231 -10.28 3.93 -5.14
C LEU A 231 -9.34 2.70 -5.11
N PRO A 232 -9.45 1.84 -4.08
CA PRO A 232 -10.35 2.02 -2.94
C PRO A 232 -9.73 2.76 -1.76
N TYR A 233 -8.41 2.66 -1.54
CA TYR A 233 -7.75 3.07 -0.29
C TYR A 233 -6.40 3.75 -0.52
N THR A 234 -6.26 4.51 -1.60
CA THR A 234 -5.02 5.20 -1.90
C THR A 234 -5.20 6.71 -1.90
N ILE A 235 -4.32 7.42 -1.22
CA ILE A 235 -4.29 8.86 -1.12
C ILE A 235 -2.94 9.36 -1.62
N VAL A 236 -2.97 10.35 -2.51
CA VAL A 236 -1.80 11.15 -2.87
C VAL A 236 -2.03 12.56 -2.34
N LEU A 237 -1.18 12.97 -1.40
CA LEU A 237 -1.21 14.29 -0.80
C LEU A 237 0.05 15.06 -1.19
N ARG A 238 -0.12 16.23 -1.77
CA ARG A 238 0.97 17.16 -2.05
C ARG A 238 0.88 18.37 -1.17
N LEU A 239 1.97 18.70 -0.48
CA LEU A 239 2.10 19.86 0.38
C LEU A 239 3.01 20.89 -0.26
N GLY A 240 2.59 22.17 -0.22
CA GLY A 240 3.37 23.29 -0.72
C GLY A 240 3.18 24.56 0.12
N TRP A 241 4.23 25.37 0.21
CA TRP A 241 4.25 26.64 0.93
C TRP A 241 4.42 27.85 0.00
N GLY A 242 4.08 27.66 -1.29
CA GLY A 242 4.36 28.62 -2.34
C GLY A 242 5.75 28.41 -2.95
N GLY A 243 5.88 28.76 -4.24
CA GLY A 243 7.08 28.41 -5.04
C GLY A 243 7.05 26.97 -5.54
N ASP A 244 8.22 26.41 -5.81
CA ASP A 244 8.42 25.10 -6.45
C ASP A 244 8.82 23.99 -5.46
N LYS A 245 9.03 24.34 -4.18
CA LYS A 245 9.38 23.39 -3.11
C LYS A 245 8.14 22.80 -2.46
N GLY A 246 8.20 21.48 -2.20
CA GLY A 246 7.06 20.78 -1.60
C GLY A 246 7.39 19.36 -1.15
N MET A 247 6.39 18.73 -0.57
CA MET A 247 6.41 17.33 -0.16
C MET A 247 5.28 16.56 -0.84
N VAL A 248 5.48 15.27 -1.01
CA VAL A 248 4.47 14.32 -1.45
C VAL A 248 4.36 13.17 -0.46
N TYR A 249 3.13 12.80 -0.15
CA TYR A 249 2.77 11.59 0.57
C TYR A 249 1.93 10.72 -0.34
N PHE A 250 2.33 9.49 -0.49
CA PHE A 250 1.53 8.44 -1.09
C PHE A 250 1.21 7.42 0.00
N PHE A 251 -0.03 7.35 0.39
CA PHE A 251 -0.53 6.41 1.39
C PHE A 251 -1.48 5.43 0.73
N THR A 252 -1.34 4.14 1.04
CA THR A 252 -2.24 3.10 0.57
C THR A 252 -2.42 2.02 1.62
N SER A 253 -3.59 1.38 1.67
CA SER A 253 -3.94 0.41 2.70
C SER A 253 -4.35 -0.94 2.12
N GLN A 254 -3.74 -2.01 2.66
CA GLN A 254 -4.12 -3.41 2.43
C GLN A 254 -5.27 -3.78 3.36
N PRO A 255 -6.46 -4.09 2.87
CA PRO A 255 -7.54 -4.64 3.68
C PRO A 255 -7.28 -6.14 3.93
N ILE A 256 -6.70 -6.47 5.09
CA ILE A 256 -6.44 -7.85 5.50
C ILE A 256 -7.76 -8.52 5.86
N SER A 257 -8.54 -7.87 6.73
CA SER A 257 -9.88 -8.28 7.16
C SER A 257 -10.69 -7.03 7.54
N HIS A 258 -11.95 -7.19 7.95
CA HIS A 258 -12.80 -6.07 8.40
C HIS A 258 -12.28 -5.32 9.64
N ASN A 259 -11.35 -5.88 10.36
CA ASN A 259 -10.81 -5.28 11.59
C ASN A 259 -9.28 -5.26 11.63
N GLN A 260 -8.65 -5.47 10.50
CA GLN A 260 -7.20 -5.43 10.37
C GLN A 260 -6.80 -4.93 8.99
N CYS A 261 -5.94 -3.94 8.96
CA CYS A 261 -5.32 -3.43 7.74
C CYS A 261 -3.83 -3.17 7.95
N ARG A 262 -3.12 -3.04 6.83
CA ARG A 262 -1.70 -2.69 6.79
C ARG A 262 -1.51 -1.51 5.86
N GLY A 263 -0.95 -0.43 6.38
CA GLY A 263 -0.62 0.76 5.61
C GLY A 263 0.79 0.71 5.03
N PHE A 264 0.90 1.24 3.83
CA PHE A 264 2.17 1.49 3.14
C PHE A 264 2.24 2.97 2.80
N CYS A 265 3.36 3.59 3.05
CA CYS A 265 3.52 5.00 2.77
C CYS A 265 4.83 5.28 2.03
N ILE A 266 4.76 6.21 1.09
CA ILE A 266 5.93 6.80 0.44
C ILE A 266 5.88 8.28 0.76
N ILE A 267 6.94 8.79 1.38
CA ILE A 267 7.11 10.21 1.65
C ILE A 267 8.25 10.75 0.79
N GLY A 268 8.07 11.94 0.23
CA GLY A 268 9.07 12.55 -0.62
C GLY A 268 9.12 14.07 -0.51
N ARG A 269 10.27 14.64 -0.89
CA ARG A 269 10.49 16.09 -0.97
C ARG A 269 11.43 16.44 -2.13
N ASN A 270 11.34 17.67 -2.62
CA ASN A 270 12.21 18.21 -3.66
C ASN A 270 13.17 19.29 -3.14
N TYR A 271 13.49 19.26 -1.87
CA TYR A 271 14.46 20.13 -1.23
C TYR A 271 15.33 19.33 -0.26
N ASN A 272 16.49 19.87 0.17
CA ASN A 272 17.43 19.21 1.08
C ASN A 272 17.79 17.77 0.64
N LEU A 273 17.99 17.56 -0.65
CA LEU A 273 18.13 16.22 -1.26
C LEU A 273 19.37 15.46 -0.80
N ASN A 274 20.38 16.19 -0.27
CA ASN A 274 21.64 15.61 0.22
C ASN A 274 21.55 15.05 1.64
N GLU A 275 20.46 15.31 2.35
CA GLU A 275 20.26 14.81 3.72
C GLU A 275 19.90 13.32 3.74
N SER A 276 20.09 12.69 4.91
CA SER A 276 19.77 11.27 5.09
C SER A 276 18.27 10.99 4.88
N GLU A 277 17.97 9.82 4.34
CA GLU A 277 16.59 9.29 4.24
C GLU A 277 15.95 9.08 5.62
N THR A 278 16.76 8.87 6.65
CA THR A 278 16.27 8.69 8.03
C THR A 278 15.46 9.89 8.50
N ILE A 279 15.82 11.11 8.08
CA ILE A 279 15.09 12.33 8.45
C ILE A 279 13.62 12.28 7.97
N LEU A 280 13.37 11.77 6.76
CA LEU A 280 12.02 11.60 6.25
C LEU A 280 11.27 10.50 7.01
N LYS A 281 11.94 9.40 7.30
CA LYS A 281 11.35 8.26 8.04
C LYS A 281 11.01 8.65 9.49
N ASP A 282 11.92 9.34 10.15
CA ASP A 282 11.75 9.78 11.54
C ASP A 282 10.61 10.81 11.64
N PHE A 283 10.50 11.72 10.67
CA PHE A 283 9.43 12.71 10.63
C PHE A 283 8.06 12.04 10.49
N GLU A 284 7.93 11.06 9.62
CA GLU A 284 6.68 10.33 9.43
C GLU A 284 6.35 9.45 10.64
N GLN A 285 7.35 8.80 11.24
CA GLN A 285 7.15 7.99 12.43
C GLN A 285 6.53 8.80 13.58
N VAL A 286 6.97 10.06 13.76
CA VAL A 286 6.39 10.97 14.77
C VAL A 286 4.89 11.19 14.52
N ILE A 287 4.45 11.27 13.26
CA ILE A 287 3.01 11.43 12.92
C ILE A 287 2.22 10.16 13.28
N PHE A 288 2.80 8.98 13.01
CA PHE A 288 2.11 7.70 13.25
C PHE A 288 2.20 7.21 14.71
N ASP A 289 3.09 7.76 15.52
CA ASP A 289 3.22 7.44 16.95
C ASP A 289 2.23 8.23 17.84
N GLN A 290 1.60 9.26 17.30
CA GLN A 290 0.58 10.07 17.98
C GLN A 290 -0.82 9.51 17.73
#